data_44d8a478e0d08ed0e143e34a10a081a3
#
_entry.id   44d8a478e0d08ed0e143e34a10a081a3
#
_cell.length_a   1.000
_cell.length_b   1.000
_cell.length_c   1.000
_cell.angle_alpha   90.00
_cell.angle_beta   90.00
_cell.angle_gamma   90.00
#
_symmetry.space_group_name_H-M   'P 1'
#
loop_
_entity.id
_entity.type
_entity.pdbx_description
1 polymer ?
#
loop_
_entity_poly.entity_id
_entity_poly.type
_entity_poly.pdbx_seq_one_letter_code
_entity_poly.pdbx_strand_id
1 'polypeptide(L)'
;MERLVWHIVEGLYPEWHTHVIGPRGCREYLPPEVDSREVPIQPLWRFLLHIKLAALHQAFRLRPKLVIAGSGLTAPFAWLAARLVGARCMVYLHGLDVEARHPIYRLAWRPFFRHFDHVLVNSRFTRQLAVAAGVARSRISILHPGVTLPELAQANDQRTQFRNRYALGEVPLMLYVGRITARKGLADFIRWSLPNIIASVPAAKLVVIGDVPSGALLGSTDERARIDEFLHAVGLEHCVVFLGARAHDDPELDAAYFAADVSIFPVQQRPYDNEGFGMVAIEAAAHGLPTVAFDVGGIGDAVAGGISGELISPAQFEDFARAVCTYLLNSEEDRQVLTSSARVFATKFAWPEFAVHLRNTCRDITIATGTP
;
A
#
# COMPACT_ATOMS: atom_id res chain seq x y z
N MET A 1 -0.36 -5.55 -3.77
CA MET A 1 -0.96 -6.85 -3.39
C MET A 1 0.08 -7.96 -3.52
N GLU A 2 0.71 -8.13 -4.65
CA GLU A 2 1.72 -9.17 -4.91
C GLU A 2 2.87 -9.13 -3.91
N ARG A 3 3.46 -7.96 -3.67
CA ARG A 3 4.53 -7.75 -2.69
C ARG A 3 4.15 -8.21 -1.27
N LEU A 4 2.91 -7.94 -0.82
CA LEU A 4 2.46 -8.39 0.48
C LEU A 4 2.36 -9.92 0.58
N VAL A 5 1.83 -10.57 -0.47
CA VAL A 5 1.73 -12.04 -0.52
C VAL A 5 3.11 -12.68 -0.49
N TRP A 6 4.08 -12.08 -1.20
CA TRP A 6 5.47 -12.49 -1.11
C TRP A 6 5.99 -12.44 0.34
N HIS A 7 5.83 -11.32 1.03
CA HIS A 7 6.27 -11.19 2.42
C HIS A 7 5.48 -12.09 3.40
N ILE A 8 4.24 -12.45 3.09
CA ILE A 8 3.53 -13.51 3.84
C ILE A 8 4.28 -14.83 3.72
N VAL A 9 4.70 -15.20 2.52
CA VAL A 9 5.43 -16.44 2.27
C VAL A 9 6.80 -16.41 2.94
N GLU A 10 7.56 -15.34 2.71
CA GLU A 10 8.88 -15.12 3.31
C GLU A 10 8.84 -15.13 4.84
N GLY A 11 7.82 -14.51 5.43
CA GLY A 11 7.59 -14.49 6.87
C GLY A 11 7.24 -15.84 7.47
N LEU A 12 6.63 -16.76 6.73
CA LEU A 12 6.24 -18.09 7.17
C LEU A 12 7.30 -19.16 6.89
N TYR A 13 7.99 -19.06 5.77
CA TYR A 13 8.88 -20.08 5.23
C TYR A 13 9.90 -20.65 6.23
N PRO A 14 10.57 -19.85 7.08
CA PRO A 14 11.57 -20.43 7.98
C PRO A 14 11.02 -21.45 8.99
N GLU A 15 9.72 -21.38 9.31
CA GLU A 15 9.08 -22.21 10.34
C GLU A 15 8.01 -23.14 9.78
N TRP A 16 7.49 -22.84 8.59
CA TRP A 16 6.36 -23.54 7.99
C TRP A 16 6.74 -24.08 6.62
N HIS A 17 6.47 -25.37 6.39
CA HIS A 17 6.54 -25.91 5.03
C HIS A 17 5.43 -25.28 4.18
N THR A 18 5.82 -24.34 3.32
CA THR A 18 4.91 -23.49 2.58
C THR A 18 4.84 -23.91 1.11
N HIS A 19 3.62 -23.97 0.56
CA HIS A 19 3.37 -24.20 -0.87
C HIS A 19 2.51 -23.06 -1.41
N VAL A 20 2.92 -22.46 -2.53
CA VAL A 20 2.26 -21.27 -3.13
C VAL A 20 1.55 -21.65 -4.42
N ILE A 21 0.31 -21.17 -4.58
CA ILE A 21 -0.41 -21.18 -5.86
C ILE A 21 -0.61 -19.73 -6.26
N GLY A 22 0.06 -19.32 -7.33
CA GLY A 22 0.09 -17.91 -7.77
C GLY A 22 0.07 -17.74 -9.29
N PRO A 23 0.03 -16.49 -9.78
CA PRO A 23 0.12 -16.21 -11.20
C PRO A 23 1.48 -16.63 -11.79
N ARG A 24 1.52 -16.81 -13.12
CA ARG A 24 2.79 -17.04 -13.84
C ARG A 24 3.79 -15.93 -13.52
N GLY A 25 5.05 -16.32 -13.28
CA GLY A 25 6.15 -15.45 -12.87
C GLY A 25 6.24 -15.26 -11.34
N CYS A 26 5.29 -15.78 -10.54
CA CYS A 26 5.37 -15.64 -9.08
C CYS A 26 6.58 -16.37 -8.48
N ARG A 27 7.11 -17.40 -9.17
CA ARG A 27 8.27 -18.19 -8.72
C ARG A 27 9.53 -17.32 -8.54
N GLU A 28 9.68 -16.29 -9.35
CA GLU A 28 10.85 -15.40 -9.33
C GLU A 28 10.99 -14.62 -8.01
N TYR A 29 9.88 -14.44 -7.30
CA TYR A 29 9.82 -13.69 -6.04
C TYR A 29 9.81 -14.58 -4.80
N LEU A 30 9.80 -15.91 -4.97
CA LEU A 30 9.72 -16.83 -3.84
C LEU A 30 11.09 -17.37 -3.45
N PRO A 31 11.33 -17.67 -2.14
CA PRO A 31 12.52 -18.39 -1.74
C PRO A 31 12.70 -19.69 -2.55
N PRO A 32 13.95 -20.09 -2.90
CA PRO A 32 14.21 -21.26 -3.75
C PRO A 32 13.59 -22.56 -3.22
N GLU A 33 13.45 -22.69 -1.93
CA GLU A 33 12.95 -23.89 -1.22
C GLU A 33 11.42 -23.94 -1.14
N VAL A 34 10.74 -22.85 -1.45
CA VAL A 34 9.28 -22.81 -1.44
C VAL A 34 8.72 -23.42 -2.71
N ASP A 35 7.95 -24.49 -2.57
CA ASP A 35 7.24 -25.09 -3.69
C ASP A 35 6.16 -24.13 -4.23
N SER A 36 6.04 -24.04 -5.55
CA SER A 36 5.01 -23.22 -6.18
C SER A 36 4.33 -23.90 -7.36
N ARG A 37 3.06 -23.55 -7.57
CA ARG A 37 2.31 -23.88 -8.77
C ARG A 37 1.78 -22.60 -9.41
N GLU A 38 2.21 -22.36 -10.63
CA GLU A 38 1.80 -21.20 -11.41
C GLU A 38 0.52 -21.45 -12.19
N VAL A 39 -0.34 -20.42 -12.26
CA VAL A 39 -1.58 -20.43 -13.03
C VAL A 39 -1.68 -19.18 -13.93
N PRO A 40 -2.34 -19.27 -15.11
CA PRO A 40 -2.48 -18.12 -15.99
C PRO A 40 -3.42 -17.09 -15.37
N ILE A 41 -3.05 -15.80 -15.40
CA ILE A 41 -3.86 -14.70 -14.80
C ILE A 41 -4.96 -14.21 -15.76
N GLN A 42 -4.77 -14.35 -17.05
CA GLN A 42 -5.72 -13.90 -18.07
C GLN A 42 -6.13 -15.02 -19.01
N PRO A 43 -7.36 -15.01 -19.48
CA PRO A 43 -8.48 -14.19 -19.02
C PRO A 43 -8.97 -14.61 -17.62
N LEU A 44 -9.65 -13.72 -16.89
CA LEU A 44 -10.04 -13.91 -15.48
C LEU A 44 -10.78 -15.24 -15.22
N TRP A 45 -11.69 -15.67 -16.11
CA TRP A 45 -12.41 -16.94 -15.92
C TRP A 45 -11.48 -18.17 -15.94
N ARG A 46 -10.43 -18.13 -16.79
CA ARG A 46 -9.39 -19.19 -16.80
C ARG A 46 -8.61 -19.19 -15.50
N PHE A 47 -8.21 -18.00 -15.04
CA PHE A 47 -7.55 -17.87 -13.74
C PHE A 47 -8.39 -18.50 -12.62
N LEU A 48 -9.66 -18.14 -12.51
CA LEU A 48 -10.57 -18.66 -11.47
C LEU A 48 -10.73 -20.18 -11.57
N LEU A 49 -10.82 -20.75 -12.77
CA LEU A 49 -10.89 -22.20 -12.97
C LEU A 49 -9.59 -22.89 -12.55
N HIS A 50 -8.45 -22.40 -13.03
CA HIS A 50 -7.15 -23.04 -12.74
C HIS A 50 -6.77 -22.91 -11.27
N ILE A 51 -7.01 -21.76 -10.63
CA ILE A 51 -6.72 -21.57 -9.19
C ILE A 51 -7.59 -22.50 -8.35
N LYS A 52 -8.88 -22.68 -8.70
CA LYS A 52 -9.78 -23.63 -8.04
C LYS A 52 -9.23 -25.06 -8.14
N LEU A 53 -8.93 -25.52 -9.36
CA LEU A 53 -8.43 -26.89 -9.59
C LEU A 53 -7.08 -27.11 -8.90
N ALA A 54 -6.18 -26.14 -9.00
CA ALA A 54 -4.88 -26.21 -8.33
C ALA A 54 -5.01 -26.24 -6.81
N ALA A 55 -5.87 -25.39 -6.23
CA ALA A 55 -6.11 -25.38 -4.78
C ALA A 55 -6.66 -26.70 -4.28
N LEU A 56 -7.65 -27.28 -4.95
CA LEU A 56 -8.20 -28.57 -4.60
C LEU A 56 -7.18 -29.70 -4.74
N HIS A 57 -6.49 -29.77 -5.87
CA HIS A 57 -5.46 -30.81 -6.09
C HIS A 57 -4.36 -30.75 -5.03
N GLN A 58 -3.82 -29.56 -4.75
CA GLN A 58 -2.75 -29.43 -3.76
C GLN A 58 -3.25 -29.66 -2.32
N ALA A 59 -4.47 -29.26 -1.98
CA ALA A 59 -5.05 -29.54 -0.68
C ALA A 59 -5.16 -31.05 -0.42
N PHE A 60 -5.66 -31.85 -1.38
CA PHE A 60 -5.72 -33.31 -1.24
C PHE A 60 -4.34 -33.97 -1.20
N ARG A 61 -3.39 -33.45 -1.98
CA ARG A 61 -2.01 -33.99 -2.04
C ARG A 61 -1.23 -33.73 -0.77
N LEU A 62 -1.26 -32.45 -0.29
CA LEU A 62 -0.38 -31.97 0.78
C LEU A 62 -1.03 -32.07 2.18
N ARG A 63 -2.36 -32.17 2.26
CA ARG A 63 -3.11 -32.18 3.53
C ARG A 63 -2.65 -31.06 4.49
N PRO A 64 -2.68 -29.78 4.06
CA PRO A 64 -2.15 -28.67 4.85
C PRO A 64 -2.96 -28.52 6.16
N LYS A 65 -2.31 -28.00 7.21
CA LYS A 65 -2.99 -27.62 8.47
C LYS A 65 -3.71 -26.27 8.31
N LEU A 66 -3.19 -25.40 7.46
CA LEU A 66 -3.69 -24.04 7.22
C LEU A 66 -3.67 -23.71 5.72
N VAL A 67 -4.77 -23.14 5.22
CA VAL A 67 -4.86 -22.59 3.88
C VAL A 67 -5.08 -21.08 3.98
N ILE A 68 -4.23 -20.28 3.32
CA ILE A 68 -4.31 -18.82 3.34
C ILE A 68 -4.71 -18.32 1.97
N ALA A 69 -5.79 -17.53 1.89
CA ALA A 69 -6.14 -16.77 0.71
C ALA A 69 -5.45 -15.39 0.78
N GLY A 70 -4.57 -15.10 -0.19
CA GLY A 70 -3.86 -13.81 -0.27
C GLY A 70 -4.73 -12.62 -0.73
N SER A 71 -5.99 -12.88 -1.12
CA SER A 71 -6.95 -11.84 -1.52
C SER A 71 -8.37 -12.35 -1.46
N GLY A 72 -9.33 -11.42 -1.42
CA GLY A 72 -10.75 -11.76 -1.48
C GLY A 72 -11.17 -12.48 -2.75
N LEU A 73 -10.47 -12.28 -3.87
CA LEU A 73 -10.76 -12.94 -5.14
C LEU A 73 -10.54 -14.46 -5.07
N THR A 74 -9.53 -14.91 -4.34
CA THR A 74 -9.19 -16.33 -4.18
C THR A 74 -9.90 -16.99 -3.00
N ALA A 75 -10.56 -16.21 -2.15
CA ALA A 75 -11.18 -16.66 -0.91
C ALA A 75 -12.13 -17.86 -1.06
N PRO A 76 -13.11 -17.91 -2.01
CA PRO A 76 -14.02 -19.05 -2.11
C PRO A 76 -13.31 -20.37 -2.37
N PHE A 77 -12.23 -20.34 -3.15
CA PHE A 77 -11.49 -21.54 -3.54
C PHE A 77 -10.58 -22.03 -2.40
N ALA A 78 -9.93 -21.11 -1.70
CA ALA A 78 -9.13 -21.42 -0.51
C ALA A 78 -10.02 -22.01 0.61
N TRP A 79 -11.19 -21.41 0.86
CA TRP A 79 -12.15 -21.91 1.82
C TRP A 79 -12.62 -23.32 1.45
N LEU A 80 -13.04 -23.56 0.19
CA LEU A 80 -13.47 -24.86 -0.26
C LEU A 80 -12.36 -25.92 -0.10
N ALA A 81 -11.15 -25.60 -0.54
CA ALA A 81 -9.99 -26.50 -0.42
C ALA A 81 -9.71 -26.87 1.03
N ALA A 82 -9.70 -25.89 1.94
CA ALA A 82 -9.51 -26.10 3.36
C ALA A 82 -10.61 -27.02 3.96
N ARG A 83 -11.86 -26.71 3.68
CA ARG A 83 -13.02 -27.50 4.21
C ARG A 83 -12.98 -28.96 3.77
N LEU A 84 -12.60 -29.26 2.54
CA LEU A 84 -12.55 -30.63 2.02
C LEU A 84 -11.46 -31.50 2.63
N VAL A 85 -10.41 -30.89 3.18
CA VAL A 85 -9.31 -31.63 3.82
C VAL A 85 -9.24 -31.44 5.34
N GLY A 86 -10.20 -30.75 5.93
CA GLY A 86 -10.24 -30.47 7.37
C GLY A 86 -9.20 -29.46 7.86
N ALA A 87 -8.65 -28.62 6.94
CA ALA A 87 -7.68 -27.60 7.29
C ALA A 87 -8.36 -26.35 7.85
N ARG A 88 -7.62 -25.56 8.63
CA ARG A 88 -8.01 -24.20 8.97
C ARG A 88 -7.88 -23.28 7.74
N CYS A 89 -8.66 -22.21 7.70
CA CYS A 89 -8.59 -21.25 6.61
C CYS A 89 -8.50 -19.82 7.12
N MET A 90 -7.63 -19.05 6.47
CA MET A 90 -7.41 -17.63 6.72
C MET A 90 -7.45 -16.85 5.42
N VAL A 91 -7.88 -15.59 5.46
CA VAL A 91 -7.87 -14.69 4.30
C VAL A 91 -7.26 -13.36 4.69
N TYR A 92 -6.46 -12.77 3.79
CA TYR A 92 -5.99 -11.40 3.92
C TYR A 92 -6.79 -10.48 2.98
N LEU A 93 -7.45 -9.46 3.55
CA LEU A 93 -8.27 -8.50 2.81
C LEU A 93 -7.59 -7.14 2.73
N HIS A 94 -7.59 -6.56 1.52
CA HIS A 94 -6.86 -5.33 1.20
C HIS A 94 -7.72 -4.06 1.14
N GLY A 95 -9.01 -4.14 1.49
CA GLY A 95 -9.97 -3.03 1.42
C GLY A 95 -10.81 -3.09 0.15
N LEU A 96 -10.22 -2.89 -1.02
CA LEU A 96 -10.94 -3.00 -2.31
C LEU A 96 -11.63 -4.36 -2.52
N ASP A 97 -11.09 -5.42 -1.94
CA ASP A 97 -11.70 -6.77 -1.92
C ASP A 97 -13.09 -6.76 -1.29
N VAL A 98 -13.32 -5.89 -0.31
CA VAL A 98 -14.59 -5.81 0.42
C VAL A 98 -15.52 -4.78 -0.21
N GLU A 99 -14.97 -3.70 -0.76
CA GLU A 99 -15.71 -2.61 -1.40
C GLU A 99 -16.16 -2.92 -2.83
N ALA A 100 -15.63 -3.97 -3.48
CA ALA A 100 -15.90 -4.31 -4.88
C ALA A 100 -17.39 -4.27 -5.22
N ARG A 101 -17.74 -3.48 -6.28
CA ARG A 101 -19.15 -3.20 -6.65
C ARG A 101 -19.82 -4.28 -7.48
N HIS A 102 -19.04 -5.15 -8.13
CA HIS A 102 -19.58 -6.13 -9.08
C HIS A 102 -20.65 -6.98 -8.42
N PRO A 103 -21.90 -7.07 -8.97
CA PRO A 103 -23.01 -7.74 -8.30
C PRO A 103 -22.71 -9.20 -7.97
N ILE A 104 -22.11 -9.94 -8.92
CA ILE A 104 -21.74 -11.35 -8.71
C ILE A 104 -20.72 -11.46 -7.58
N TYR A 105 -19.74 -10.57 -7.50
CA TYR A 105 -18.76 -10.59 -6.42
C TYR A 105 -19.41 -10.34 -5.06
N ARG A 106 -20.32 -9.38 -4.97
CA ARG A 106 -21.03 -9.06 -3.74
C ARG A 106 -21.93 -10.20 -3.25
N LEU A 107 -22.59 -10.89 -4.18
CA LEU A 107 -23.56 -11.96 -3.86
C LEU A 107 -22.89 -13.33 -3.68
N ALA A 108 -21.86 -13.64 -4.47
CA ALA A 108 -21.26 -14.97 -4.53
C ALA A 108 -19.88 -15.07 -3.87
N TRP A 109 -19.10 -13.96 -3.73
CA TRP A 109 -17.76 -13.97 -3.14
C TRP A 109 -17.71 -13.40 -1.72
N ARG A 110 -18.24 -12.19 -1.54
CA ARG A 110 -18.22 -11.50 -0.25
C ARG A 110 -18.80 -12.33 0.92
N PRO A 111 -19.88 -13.14 0.76
CA PRO A 111 -20.39 -13.98 1.84
C PRO A 111 -19.40 -15.03 2.35
N PHE A 112 -18.39 -15.44 1.55
CA PHE A 112 -17.39 -16.39 2.01
C PHE A 112 -16.52 -15.87 3.13
N PHE A 113 -16.29 -14.55 3.23
CA PHE A 113 -15.38 -13.97 4.24
C PHE A 113 -15.81 -14.34 5.67
N ARG A 114 -17.11 -14.42 5.95
CA ARG A 114 -17.66 -14.81 7.26
C ARG A 114 -17.42 -16.27 7.65
N HIS A 115 -17.03 -17.11 6.70
CA HIS A 115 -16.82 -18.54 6.91
C HIS A 115 -15.36 -18.92 7.19
N PHE A 116 -14.46 -17.98 7.09
CA PHE A 116 -13.06 -18.18 7.44
C PHE A 116 -12.89 -18.30 8.95
N ASP A 117 -11.94 -19.13 9.37
CA ASP A 117 -11.58 -19.27 10.78
C ASP A 117 -10.98 -17.96 11.29
N HIS A 118 -10.20 -17.26 10.44
CA HIS A 118 -9.63 -15.95 10.74
C HIS A 118 -9.51 -15.06 9.50
N VAL A 119 -9.61 -13.74 9.71
CA VAL A 119 -9.52 -12.72 8.66
C VAL A 119 -8.46 -11.70 9.06
N LEU A 120 -7.41 -11.59 8.28
CA LEU A 120 -6.44 -10.52 8.38
C LEU A 120 -6.88 -9.33 7.53
N VAL A 121 -6.71 -8.14 8.05
CA VAL A 121 -7.02 -6.90 7.35
C VAL A 121 -5.85 -5.92 7.46
N ASN A 122 -5.65 -5.10 6.44
CA ASN A 122 -4.50 -4.18 6.38
C ASN A 122 -4.68 -2.89 7.19
N SER A 123 -5.90 -2.58 7.68
CA SER A 123 -6.16 -1.33 8.42
C SER A 123 -7.42 -1.40 9.29
N ARG A 124 -7.59 -0.41 10.18
CA ARG A 124 -8.84 -0.20 10.94
C ARG A 124 -10.04 0.03 10.01
N PHE A 125 -9.83 0.75 8.91
CA PHE A 125 -10.85 0.97 7.90
C PHE A 125 -11.31 -0.35 7.26
N THR A 126 -10.38 -1.18 6.80
CA THR A 126 -10.70 -2.48 6.21
C THR A 126 -11.36 -3.42 7.23
N ARG A 127 -11.01 -3.33 8.53
CA ARG A 127 -11.72 -4.05 9.59
C ARG A 127 -13.18 -3.64 9.68
N GLN A 128 -13.49 -2.36 9.60
CA GLN A 128 -14.87 -1.88 9.60
C GLN A 128 -15.65 -2.43 8.41
N LEU A 129 -15.03 -2.43 7.22
CA LEU A 129 -15.63 -3.02 6.01
C LEU A 129 -15.88 -4.53 6.16
N ALA A 130 -14.94 -5.28 6.75
CA ALA A 130 -15.09 -6.73 6.98
C ALA A 130 -16.21 -7.02 7.98
N VAL A 131 -16.34 -6.25 9.06
CA VAL A 131 -17.45 -6.34 10.00
C VAL A 131 -18.78 -6.04 9.31
N ALA A 132 -18.87 -4.99 8.51
CA ALA A 132 -20.04 -4.65 7.70
C ALA A 132 -20.38 -5.73 6.64
N ALA A 133 -19.38 -6.53 6.24
CA ALA A 133 -19.57 -7.71 5.38
C ALA A 133 -20.06 -8.96 6.14
N GLY A 134 -20.26 -8.88 7.46
CA GLY A 134 -20.77 -9.97 8.31
C GLY A 134 -19.69 -10.85 8.93
N VAL A 135 -18.41 -10.44 8.91
CA VAL A 135 -17.33 -11.14 9.62
C VAL A 135 -17.41 -10.79 11.10
N ALA A 136 -17.39 -11.80 11.98
CA ALA A 136 -17.37 -11.58 13.41
C ALA A 136 -16.09 -10.86 13.86
N ARG A 137 -16.23 -9.78 14.65
CA ARG A 137 -15.09 -8.96 15.09
C ARG A 137 -14.00 -9.75 15.81
N SER A 138 -14.38 -10.80 16.54
CA SER A 138 -13.44 -11.72 17.22
C SER A 138 -12.56 -12.54 16.29
N ARG A 139 -12.93 -12.65 15.01
CA ARG A 139 -12.15 -13.37 13.99
C ARG A 139 -11.29 -12.46 13.13
N ILE A 140 -11.24 -11.15 13.44
CA ILE A 140 -10.50 -10.19 12.62
C ILE A 140 -9.31 -9.66 13.41
N SER A 141 -8.11 -9.82 12.85
CA SER A 141 -6.91 -9.13 13.32
C SER A 141 -6.42 -8.13 12.27
N ILE A 142 -5.94 -6.99 12.75
CA ILE A 142 -5.24 -6.04 11.88
C ILE A 142 -3.79 -6.49 11.79
N LEU A 143 -3.33 -6.67 10.56
CA LEU A 143 -1.93 -6.90 10.23
C LEU A 143 -1.55 -5.90 9.15
N HIS A 144 -0.97 -4.78 9.55
CA HIS A 144 -0.56 -3.75 8.60
C HIS A 144 0.50 -4.28 7.65
N PRO A 145 0.50 -3.86 6.37
CA PRO A 145 1.59 -4.15 5.45
C PRO A 145 2.91 -3.63 6.00
N GLY A 146 3.99 -4.34 5.72
CA GLY A 146 5.32 -3.96 6.15
C GLY A 146 6.01 -2.97 5.22
N VAL A 147 7.13 -2.42 5.71
CA VAL A 147 8.04 -1.56 4.96
C VAL A 147 9.48 -2.03 5.15
N THR A 148 10.31 -1.85 4.15
CA THR A 148 11.76 -2.01 4.25
C THR A 148 12.34 -0.75 4.87
N LEU A 149 13.09 -0.89 5.95
CA LEU A 149 13.80 0.25 6.55
C LEU A 149 15.07 0.51 5.73
N PRO A 150 15.26 1.75 5.22
CA PRO A 150 16.42 2.07 4.40
C PRO A 150 17.70 2.17 5.23
N GLU A 151 18.85 1.99 4.58
CA GLU A 151 20.16 2.24 5.15
C GLU A 151 20.44 3.75 5.24
N LEU A 152 20.68 4.24 6.46
CA LEU A 152 20.82 5.68 6.72
C LEU A 152 22.24 6.24 6.48
N ALA A 153 23.24 5.36 6.41
CA ALA A 153 24.63 5.78 6.26
C ALA A 153 24.89 6.61 4.99
N GLN A 154 24.13 6.35 3.92
CA GLN A 154 24.26 7.02 2.63
C GLN A 154 23.15 8.06 2.36
N ALA A 155 22.28 8.34 3.33
CA ALA A 155 21.12 9.22 3.13
C ALA A 155 21.48 10.60 2.59
N ASN A 156 22.52 11.26 3.17
CA ASN A 156 22.96 12.57 2.75
C ASN A 156 23.59 12.57 1.34
N ASP A 157 24.34 11.53 1.02
CA ASP A 157 24.96 11.38 -0.30
C ASP A 157 23.88 11.15 -1.36
N GLN A 158 22.89 10.30 -1.08
CA GLN A 158 21.75 10.04 -1.96
C GLN A 158 20.90 11.31 -2.16
N ARG A 159 20.64 12.08 -1.09
CA ARG A 159 19.99 13.39 -1.17
C ARG A 159 20.72 14.32 -2.12
N THR A 160 22.02 14.48 -1.91
CA THR A 160 22.86 15.39 -2.70
C THR A 160 22.91 14.95 -4.16
N GLN A 161 23.14 13.66 -4.42
CA GLN A 161 23.20 13.11 -5.77
C GLN A 161 21.88 13.28 -6.52
N PHE A 162 20.75 12.99 -5.88
CA PHE A 162 19.43 13.15 -6.47
C PHE A 162 19.17 14.63 -6.84
N ARG A 163 19.41 15.56 -5.89
CA ARG A 163 19.22 16.99 -6.12
C ARG A 163 20.12 17.53 -7.23
N ASN A 164 21.36 17.10 -7.32
CA ASN A 164 22.29 17.48 -8.39
C ASN A 164 21.85 16.90 -9.73
N ARG A 165 21.44 15.63 -9.78
CA ARG A 165 21.01 14.95 -11.01
C ARG A 165 19.84 15.66 -11.69
N TYR A 166 18.89 16.17 -10.91
CA TYR A 166 17.70 16.84 -11.41
C TYR A 166 17.77 18.37 -11.33
N ALA A 167 18.95 18.93 -11.08
CA ALA A 167 19.18 20.38 -10.98
C ALA A 167 18.20 21.09 -10.03
N LEU A 168 17.91 20.44 -8.89
CA LEU A 168 16.96 20.95 -7.91
C LEU A 168 17.60 21.97 -6.95
N GLY A 169 18.90 21.91 -6.72
CA GLY A 169 19.57 22.76 -5.71
C GLY A 169 19.03 22.51 -4.29
N GLU A 170 19.10 23.51 -3.44
CA GLU A 170 18.60 23.45 -2.05
C GLU A 170 17.20 24.04 -1.89
N VAL A 171 16.37 24.03 -2.94
CA VAL A 171 15.00 24.54 -2.85
C VAL A 171 14.14 23.61 -1.98
N PRO A 172 13.10 24.14 -1.30
CA PRO A 172 12.11 23.34 -0.61
C PRO A 172 11.42 22.36 -1.57
N LEU A 173 11.40 21.06 -1.22
CA LEU A 173 11.00 20.00 -2.13
C LEU A 173 9.86 19.15 -1.61
N MET A 174 8.74 19.15 -2.34
CA MET A 174 7.63 18.23 -2.16
C MET A 174 7.86 16.97 -3.01
N LEU A 175 7.47 15.81 -2.49
CA LEU A 175 7.51 14.54 -3.22
C LEU A 175 6.12 13.91 -3.30
N TYR A 176 5.72 13.54 -4.51
CA TYR A 176 4.58 12.67 -4.76
C TYR A 176 5.08 11.34 -5.32
N VAL A 177 4.65 10.23 -4.71
CA VAL A 177 4.92 8.87 -5.21
C VAL A 177 3.60 8.13 -5.40
N GLY A 178 3.33 7.69 -6.62
CA GLY A 178 2.13 6.90 -6.89
C GLY A 178 1.61 7.02 -8.32
N ARG A 179 0.65 6.15 -8.66
CA ARG A 179 -0.02 6.21 -9.97
C ARG A 179 -0.78 7.53 -10.14
N ILE A 180 -0.68 8.12 -11.31
CA ILE A 180 -1.44 9.34 -11.65
C ILE A 180 -2.85 8.93 -12.05
N THR A 181 -3.76 8.97 -11.08
CA THR A 181 -5.18 8.64 -11.27
C THR A 181 -6.05 9.61 -10.48
N ALA A 182 -7.29 9.78 -10.89
CA ALA A 182 -8.24 10.66 -10.21
C ALA A 182 -8.42 10.33 -8.72
N ARG A 183 -8.34 9.03 -8.33
CA ARG A 183 -8.38 8.60 -6.92
C ARG A 183 -7.16 9.08 -6.13
N LYS A 184 -5.97 9.02 -6.73
CA LYS A 184 -4.72 9.43 -6.07
C LYS A 184 -4.58 10.94 -5.91
N GLY A 185 -5.42 11.74 -6.60
CA GLY A 185 -5.68 13.14 -6.30
C GLY A 185 -4.59 14.13 -6.69
N LEU A 186 -3.56 13.71 -7.47
CA LEU A 186 -2.47 14.62 -7.84
C LEU A 186 -2.98 15.82 -8.64
N ALA A 187 -3.89 15.62 -9.60
CA ALA A 187 -4.44 16.72 -10.41
C ALA A 187 -5.22 17.71 -9.54
N ASP A 188 -6.00 17.22 -8.58
CA ASP A 188 -6.75 18.10 -7.67
C ASP A 188 -5.82 18.85 -6.71
N PHE A 189 -4.75 18.21 -6.21
CA PHE A 189 -3.71 18.87 -5.42
C PHE A 189 -3.02 19.99 -6.21
N ILE A 190 -2.59 19.70 -7.44
CA ILE A 190 -1.94 20.68 -8.31
C ILE A 190 -2.88 21.85 -8.58
N ARG A 191 -4.18 21.60 -8.78
CA ARG A 191 -5.16 22.63 -9.06
C ARG A 191 -5.48 23.51 -7.85
N TRP A 192 -5.66 22.91 -6.67
CA TRP A 192 -6.27 23.59 -5.54
C TRP A 192 -5.29 23.93 -4.41
N SER A 193 -4.17 23.21 -4.29
CA SER A 193 -3.19 23.43 -3.22
C SER A 193 -1.88 24.05 -3.72
N LEU A 194 -1.36 23.60 -4.87
CA LEU A 194 -0.04 24.02 -5.35
C LEU A 194 0.09 25.54 -5.55
N PRO A 195 -0.90 26.27 -6.14
CA PRO A 195 -0.78 27.73 -6.29
C PRO A 195 -0.60 28.46 -4.96
N ASN A 196 -1.31 28.05 -3.91
CA ASN A 196 -1.21 28.63 -2.57
C ASN A 196 0.15 28.32 -1.92
N ILE A 197 0.70 27.12 -2.17
CA ILE A 197 2.04 26.74 -1.71
C ILE A 197 3.10 27.59 -2.38
N ILE A 198 3.05 27.73 -3.71
CA ILE A 198 4.02 28.54 -4.46
C ILE A 198 3.90 30.03 -4.12
N ALA A 199 2.71 30.54 -3.86
CA ALA A 199 2.53 31.92 -3.38
C ALA A 199 3.22 32.15 -2.02
N SER A 200 3.22 31.14 -1.13
CA SER A 200 3.83 31.22 0.20
C SER A 200 5.31 30.85 0.20
N VAL A 201 5.73 29.94 -0.66
CA VAL A 201 7.10 29.40 -0.78
C VAL A 201 7.50 29.39 -2.26
N PRO A 202 7.87 30.55 -2.86
CA PRO A 202 8.07 30.71 -4.32
C PRO A 202 9.13 29.79 -4.92
N ALA A 203 10.13 29.38 -4.13
CA ALA A 203 11.20 28.49 -4.58
C ALA A 203 10.82 27.01 -4.53
N ALA A 204 9.66 26.65 -3.96
CA ALA A 204 9.28 25.26 -3.78
C ALA A 204 9.09 24.53 -5.11
N LYS A 205 9.50 23.27 -5.15
CA LYS A 205 9.27 22.36 -6.30
C LYS A 205 8.54 21.11 -5.86
N LEU A 206 7.81 20.51 -6.80
CA LEU A 206 7.16 19.24 -6.67
C LEU A 206 7.83 18.22 -7.59
N VAL A 207 8.39 17.17 -7.03
CA VAL A 207 8.83 15.99 -7.78
C VAL A 207 7.73 14.95 -7.77
N VAL A 208 7.40 14.42 -8.95
CA VAL A 208 6.37 13.41 -9.18
C VAL A 208 7.02 12.12 -9.68
N ILE A 209 6.97 11.06 -8.88
CA ILE A 209 7.38 9.71 -9.27
C ILE A 209 6.13 8.86 -9.45
N GLY A 210 5.83 8.52 -10.69
CA GLY A 210 4.66 7.77 -11.07
C GLY A 210 4.20 8.09 -12.47
N ASP A 211 3.24 7.29 -12.95
CA ASP A 211 2.71 7.44 -14.30
C ASP A 211 1.21 7.11 -14.34
N VAL A 212 0.60 7.45 -15.46
CA VAL A 212 -0.76 7.02 -15.78
C VAL A 212 -0.73 5.53 -16.09
N PRO A 213 -1.56 4.69 -15.43
CA PRO A 213 -1.54 3.26 -15.69
C PRO A 213 -1.97 2.95 -17.12
N SER A 214 -1.13 2.22 -17.86
CA SER A 214 -1.47 1.70 -19.19
C SER A 214 -2.58 0.65 -19.07
N GLY A 215 -3.70 0.87 -19.75
CA GLY A 215 -4.78 -0.14 -19.85
C GLY A 215 -5.87 -0.07 -18.79
N ALA A 216 -6.18 1.10 -18.23
CA ALA A 216 -7.38 1.29 -17.42
C ALA A 216 -8.63 0.98 -18.26
N LEU A 217 -9.31 -0.12 -17.93
CA LEU A 217 -10.47 -0.69 -18.64
C LEU A 217 -11.73 0.22 -18.61
N LEU A 218 -11.73 1.28 -17.86
CA LEU A 218 -12.79 2.28 -17.75
C LEU A 218 -12.15 3.65 -17.96
N GLY A 219 -12.46 4.28 -19.08
CA GLY A 219 -12.07 5.62 -19.51
C GLY A 219 -11.43 6.48 -18.44
N SER A 220 -10.12 6.36 -18.27
CA SER A 220 -9.38 7.27 -17.42
C SER A 220 -9.44 8.61 -18.13
N THR A 221 -10.06 9.61 -17.51
CA THR A 221 -9.72 11.00 -17.81
C THR A 221 -8.20 11.04 -17.81
N ASP A 222 -7.60 11.58 -18.86
CA ASP A 222 -6.15 11.73 -18.93
C ASP A 222 -5.73 12.73 -17.84
N GLU A 223 -5.51 12.20 -16.63
CA GLU A 223 -5.16 13.03 -15.47
C GLU A 223 -3.84 13.77 -15.72
N ARG A 224 -2.96 13.23 -16.56
CA ARG A 224 -1.72 13.89 -16.93
C ARG A 224 -1.99 15.10 -17.82
N ALA A 225 -2.83 14.97 -18.84
CA ALA A 225 -3.21 16.10 -19.71
C ALA A 225 -3.91 17.20 -18.90
N ARG A 226 -4.80 16.85 -17.95
CA ARG A 226 -5.42 17.83 -17.05
C ARG A 226 -4.40 18.60 -16.21
N ILE A 227 -3.36 17.92 -15.73
CA ILE A 227 -2.27 18.55 -14.97
C ILE A 227 -1.50 19.51 -15.87
N ASP A 228 -1.06 19.05 -17.05
CA ASP A 228 -0.25 19.83 -17.98
C ASP A 228 -1.00 21.08 -18.47
N GLU A 229 -2.29 20.95 -18.81
CA GLU A 229 -3.17 22.07 -19.20
C GLU A 229 -3.29 23.11 -18.08
N PHE A 230 -3.52 22.65 -16.84
CA PHE A 230 -3.64 23.58 -15.71
C PHE A 230 -2.31 24.30 -15.42
N LEU A 231 -1.20 23.57 -15.34
CA LEU A 231 0.12 24.16 -15.08
C LEU A 231 0.47 25.21 -16.12
N HIS A 232 0.21 24.93 -17.41
CA HIS A 232 0.41 25.87 -18.50
C HIS A 232 -0.48 27.13 -18.36
N ALA A 233 -1.74 26.95 -18.02
CA ALA A 233 -2.69 28.07 -17.86
C ALA A 233 -2.30 29.03 -16.73
N VAL A 234 -1.61 28.55 -15.69
CA VAL A 234 -1.20 29.37 -14.53
C VAL A 234 0.31 29.65 -14.49
N GLY A 235 1.11 29.18 -15.46
CA GLY A 235 2.55 29.42 -15.57
C GLY A 235 3.40 28.73 -14.51
N LEU A 236 2.95 27.58 -13.99
CA LEU A 236 3.63 26.84 -12.92
C LEU A 236 4.36 25.56 -13.40
N GLU A 237 4.57 25.39 -14.72
CA GLU A 237 5.25 24.22 -15.27
C GLU A 237 6.65 24.04 -14.68
N HIS A 238 7.34 25.13 -14.42
CA HIS A 238 8.70 25.17 -13.86
C HIS A 238 8.77 24.68 -12.41
N CYS A 239 7.64 24.60 -11.71
CA CYS A 239 7.56 24.13 -10.31
C CYS A 239 7.40 22.62 -10.20
N VAL A 240 7.11 21.88 -11.30
CA VAL A 240 6.79 20.44 -11.24
C VAL A 240 7.73 19.64 -12.13
N VAL A 241 8.37 18.62 -11.54
CA VAL A 241 9.30 17.73 -12.23
C VAL A 241 8.73 16.31 -12.25
N PHE A 242 8.41 15.79 -13.43
CA PHE A 242 7.91 14.42 -13.59
C PHE A 242 9.04 13.48 -13.96
N LEU A 243 9.23 12.42 -13.18
CA LEU A 243 10.31 11.43 -13.37
C LEU A 243 9.81 10.08 -13.90
N GLY A 244 8.50 9.94 -14.15
CA GLY A 244 7.90 8.68 -14.57
C GLY A 244 7.82 7.64 -13.45
N ALA A 245 7.32 6.45 -13.78
CA ALA A 245 7.22 5.35 -12.81
C ALA A 245 8.60 4.77 -12.46
N ARG A 246 8.75 4.35 -11.21
CA ARG A 246 9.92 3.61 -10.72
C ARG A 246 9.45 2.29 -10.09
N ALA A 247 10.29 1.27 -10.16
CA ALA A 247 10.09 0.05 -9.39
C ALA A 247 10.26 0.35 -7.89
N HIS A 248 9.63 -0.46 -7.05
CA HIS A 248 9.67 -0.25 -5.60
C HIS A 248 11.06 -0.51 -4.98
N ASP A 249 11.91 -1.23 -5.67
CA ASP A 249 13.31 -1.55 -5.33
C ASP A 249 14.32 -0.70 -6.12
N ASP A 250 13.84 0.32 -6.82
CA ASP A 250 14.70 1.26 -7.55
C ASP A 250 15.43 2.18 -6.55
N PRO A 251 16.78 2.18 -6.50
CA PRO A 251 17.52 3.05 -5.61
C PRO A 251 17.21 4.55 -5.79
N GLU A 252 16.74 4.93 -6.96
CA GLU A 252 16.32 6.31 -7.23
C GLU A 252 15.08 6.72 -6.44
N LEU A 253 14.21 5.74 -6.10
CA LEU A 253 13.05 5.99 -5.25
C LEU A 253 13.48 6.31 -3.80
N ASP A 254 14.44 5.55 -3.24
CA ASP A 254 15.00 5.83 -1.93
C ASP A 254 15.68 7.21 -1.90
N ALA A 255 16.48 7.52 -2.94
CA ALA A 255 17.12 8.82 -3.07
C ALA A 255 16.12 9.98 -3.15
N ALA A 256 14.97 9.79 -3.81
CA ALA A 256 13.91 10.79 -3.85
C ALA A 256 13.27 11.03 -2.48
N TYR A 257 13.01 9.97 -1.70
CA TYR A 257 12.51 10.11 -0.34
C TYR A 257 13.51 10.86 0.56
N PHE A 258 14.80 10.60 0.47
CA PHE A 258 15.81 11.34 1.22
C PHE A 258 15.98 12.79 0.72
N ALA A 259 15.75 13.04 -0.58
CA ALA A 259 15.92 14.35 -1.18
C ALA A 259 14.82 15.35 -0.80
N ALA A 260 13.62 14.87 -0.53
CA ALA A 260 12.45 15.70 -0.26
C ALA A 260 12.40 16.24 1.17
N ASP A 261 11.59 17.26 1.39
CA ASP A 261 11.36 17.89 2.69
C ASP A 261 9.96 17.54 3.23
N VAL A 262 9.01 17.20 2.34
CA VAL A 262 7.67 16.69 2.68
C VAL A 262 7.12 15.77 1.59
N SER A 263 6.50 14.67 1.98
CA SER A 263 5.72 13.81 1.09
C SER A 263 4.26 14.28 1.05
N ILE A 264 3.67 14.35 -0.14
CA ILE A 264 2.25 14.68 -0.31
C ILE A 264 1.45 13.44 -0.73
N PHE A 265 0.35 13.18 -0.04
CA PHE A 265 -0.50 12.03 -0.31
C PHE A 265 -1.99 12.44 -0.37
N PRO A 266 -2.39 13.17 -1.45
CA PRO A 266 -3.68 13.86 -1.58
C PRO A 266 -4.80 12.93 -2.07
N VAL A 267 -4.87 11.69 -1.58
CA VAL A 267 -5.86 10.69 -2.00
C VAL A 267 -7.27 11.18 -1.76
N GLN A 268 -8.11 11.10 -2.79
CA GLN A 268 -9.49 11.55 -2.75
C GLN A 268 -10.42 10.49 -2.17
N GLN A 269 -11.34 10.91 -1.32
CA GLN A 269 -12.43 10.05 -0.86
C GLN A 269 -13.37 9.74 -2.02
N ARG A 270 -13.54 8.46 -2.32
CA ARG A 270 -14.45 7.98 -3.36
C ARG A 270 -15.33 6.84 -2.87
N PRO A 271 -16.61 6.85 -3.22
CA PRO A 271 -17.48 5.74 -2.86
C PRO A 271 -16.96 4.42 -3.44
N TYR A 272 -16.66 3.45 -2.58
CA TYR A 272 -16.19 2.09 -2.92
C TYR A 272 -14.81 2.01 -3.62
N ASP A 273 -14.01 3.05 -3.54
CA ASP A 273 -12.64 3.08 -4.08
C ASP A 273 -11.73 3.87 -3.15
N ASN A 274 -11.70 3.47 -1.87
CA ASN A 274 -10.88 4.12 -0.87
C ASN A 274 -9.49 3.49 -0.77
N GLU A 275 -8.54 4.23 -0.22
CA GLU A 275 -7.21 3.71 0.07
C GLU A 275 -7.28 2.69 1.22
N GLY A 276 -6.70 1.50 1.00
CA GLY A 276 -6.75 0.44 1.99
C GLY A 276 -5.83 0.67 3.19
N PHE A 277 -4.65 1.30 2.97
CA PHE A 277 -3.68 1.55 4.03
C PHE A 277 -2.81 2.80 3.77
N GLY A 278 -2.09 2.88 2.64
CA GLY A 278 -1.21 4.02 2.34
C GLY A 278 0.28 3.67 2.49
N MET A 279 0.75 2.66 1.75
CA MET A 279 2.15 2.20 1.77
C MET A 279 3.16 3.32 1.59
N VAL A 280 2.92 4.24 0.64
CA VAL A 280 3.82 5.37 0.35
C VAL A 280 4.08 6.26 1.57
N ALA A 281 3.08 6.42 2.46
CA ALA A 281 3.26 7.22 3.66
C ALA A 281 4.19 6.54 4.69
N ILE A 282 4.10 5.20 4.80
CA ILE A 282 5.03 4.45 5.64
C ILE A 282 6.43 4.38 5.01
N GLU A 283 6.54 4.30 3.69
CA GLU A 283 7.81 4.37 2.97
C GLU A 283 8.47 5.73 3.19
N ALA A 284 7.74 6.83 3.09
CA ALA A 284 8.22 8.17 3.44
C ALA A 284 8.69 8.23 4.90
N ALA A 285 7.87 7.75 5.84
CA ALA A 285 8.23 7.74 7.27
C ALA A 285 9.49 6.92 7.57
N ALA A 286 9.70 5.79 6.88
CA ALA A 286 10.92 4.98 7.01
C ALA A 286 12.19 5.75 6.62
N HIS A 287 12.09 6.65 5.63
CA HIS A 287 13.16 7.55 5.22
C HIS A 287 13.26 8.80 6.12
N GLY A 288 12.33 8.97 7.07
CA GLY A 288 12.26 10.15 7.94
C GLY A 288 11.57 11.35 7.29
N LEU A 289 10.85 11.12 6.19
CA LEU A 289 10.13 12.16 5.47
C LEU A 289 8.69 12.26 6.00
N PRO A 290 8.26 13.40 6.57
CA PRO A 290 6.89 13.59 7.01
C PRO A 290 5.91 13.60 5.82
N THR A 291 4.72 13.09 6.03
CA THR A 291 3.67 13.03 5.01
C THR A 291 2.48 13.91 5.38
N VAL A 292 2.07 14.79 4.47
CA VAL A 292 0.76 15.45 4.53
C VAL A 292 -0.22 14.65 3.68
N ALA A 293 -1.33 14.22 4.27
CA ALA A 293 -2.32 13.36 3.60
C ALA A 293 -3.76 13.77 3.94
N PHE A 294 -4.71 13.50 3.06
CA PHE A 294 -6.11 13.50 3.46
C PHE A 294 -6.44 12.24 4.29
N ASP A 295 -7.24 12.42 5.35
CA ASP A 295 -7.71 11.31 6.19
C ASP A 295 -8.81 10.52 5.46
N VAL A 296 -8.39 9.64 4.56
CA VAL A 296 -9.26 8.84 3.69
C VAL A 296 -8.96 7.35 3.85
N GLY A 297 -9.99 6.57 4.12
CA GLY A 297 -9.88 5.12 4.19
C GLY A 297 -8.91 4.64 5.29
N GLY A 298 -7.89 3.88 4.91
CA GLY A 298 -6.89 3.34 5.82
C GLY A 298 -5.66 4.24 6.06
N ILE A 299 -5.61 5.43 5.48
CA ILE A 299 -4.44 6.33 5.58
C ILE A 299 -4.18 6.76 7.03
N GLY A 300 -5.24 6.92 7.83
CA GLY A 300 -5.12 7.23 9.26
C GLY A 300 -4.39 6.16 10.11
N ASP A 301 -4.11 4.98 9.55
CA ASP A 301 -3.24 3.97 10.17
C ASP A 301 -1.77 4.14 9.75
N ALA A 302 -1.53 4.75 8.59
CA ALA A 302 -0.20 4.93 7.99
C ALA A 302 0.45 6.28 8.30
N VAL A 303 -0.31 7.26 8.78
CA VAL A 303 0.16 8.59 9.17
C VAL A 303 -0.24 8.87 10.60
N ALA A 304 0.74 9.22 11.44
CA ALA A 304 0.52 9.63 12.82
C ALA A 304 0.71 11.16 12.94
N GLY A 305 -0.38 11.88 13.28
CA GLY A 305 -0.37 13.34 13.40
C GLY A 305 0.70 13.83 14.38
N GLY A 306 1.52 14.80 13.98
CA GLY A 306 2.62 15.35 14.76
C GLY A 306 3.83 14.44 14.96
N ILE A 307 3.83 13.21 14.39
CA ILE A 307 4.92 12.22 14.54
C ILE A 307 5.52 11.87 13.18
N SER A 308 4.70 11.38 12.25
CA SER A 308 5.15 11.01 10.90
C SER A 308 4.51 11.87 9.80
N GLY A 309 3.76 12.88 10.18
CA GLY A 309 3.10 13.78 9.23
C GLY A 309 1.83 14.40 9.81
N GLU A 310 0.92 14.80 8.93
CA GLU A 310 -0.34 15.42 9.29
C GLU A 310 -1.49 14.87 8.44
N LEU A 311 -2.65 14.68 9.10
CA LEU A 311 -3.88 14.23 8.46
C LEU A 311 -4.84 15.42 8.33
N ILE A 312 -5.24 15.70 7.11
CA ILE A 312 -6.15 16.79 6.76
C ILE A 312 -7.52 16.20 6.42
N SER A 313 -8.57 16.86 6.84
CA SER A 313 -9.94 16.45 6.47
C SER A 313 -10.10 16.39 4.94
N PRO A 314 -10.82 15.41 4.40
CA PRO A 314 -11.00 15.26 2.97
C PRO A 314 -11.48 16.54 2.28
N ALA A 315 -10.91 16.85 1.11
CA ALA A 315 -11.20 18.01 0.27
C ALA A 315 -10.90 19.41 0.88
N GLN A 316 -10.23 19.48 2.04
CA GLN A 316 -9.75 20.76 2.61
C GLN A 316 -8.39 21.13 2.00
N PHE A 317 -8.39 21.56 0.72
CA PHE A 317 -7.16 21.81 -0.04
C PHE A 317 -6.35 23.00 0.49
N GLU A 318 -7.00 24.01 1.07
CA GLU A 318 -6.31 25.16 1.68
C GLU A 318 -5.57 24.74 2.96
N ASP A 319 -6.20 23.91 3.80
CA ASP A 319 -5.55 23.36 5.01
C ASP A 319 -4.39 22.43 4.63
N PHE A 320 -4.57 21.65 3.55
CA PHE A 320 -3.50 20.82 3.01
C PHE A 320 -2.31 21.66 2.56
N ALA A 321 -2.56 22.76 1.82
CA ALA A 321 -1.51 23.67 1.40
C ALA A 321 -0.79 24.31 2.58
N ARG A 322 -1.54 24.72 3.62
CA ARG A 322 -0.96 25.31 4.84
C ARG A 322 -0.08 24.32 5.59
N ALA A 323 -0.53 23.08 5.75
CA ALA A 323 0.27 22.03 6.37
C ALA A 323 1.56 21.75 5.59
N VAL A 324 1.50 21.67 4.25
CA VAL A 324 2.69 21.51 3.42
C VAL A 324 3.66 22.68 3.61
N CYS A 325 3.19 23.92 3.60
CA CYS A 325 4.03 25.11 3.84
C CYS A 325 4.73 25.05 5.20
N THR A 326 4.06 24.59 6.25
CA THR A 326 4.66 24.40 7.57
C THR A 326 5.88 23.50 7.51
N TYR A 327 5.77 22.33 6.87
CA TYR A 327 6.90 21.41 6.73
C TYR A 327 8.02 21.95 5.84
N LEU A 328 7.71 22.67 4.76
CA LEU A 328 8.70 23.27 3.87
C LEU A 328 9.51 24.39 4.55
N LEU A 329 8.91 25.08 5.52
CA LEU A 329 9.51 26.22 6.23
C LEU A 329 10.08 25.86 7.60
N ASN A 330 10.02 24.59 8.01
CA ASN A 330 10.58 24.13 9.27
C ASN A 330 12.07 24.47 9.39
N SER A 331 12.49 24.81 10.61
CA SER A 331 13.90 24.93 10.94
C SER A 331 14.62 23.57 10.77
N GLU A 332 15.94 23.61 10.66
CA GLU A 332 16.73 22.38 10.58
C GLU A 332 16.57 21.51 11.85
N GLU A 333 16.45 22.14 13.01
CA GLU A 333 16.23 21.46 14.29
C GLU A 333 14.87 20.73 14.30
N ASP A 334 13.79 21.39 13.87
CA ASP A 334 12.47 20.79 13.77
C ASP A 334 12.43 19.62 12.77
N ARG A 335 13.13 19.78 11.64
CA ARG A 335 13.26 18.69 10.64
C ARG A 335 13.93 17.47 11.23
N GLN A 336 15.02 17.63 11.97
CA GLN A 336 15.74 16.51 12.60
C GLN A 336 14.88 15.78 13.62
N VAL A 337 14.10 16.50 14.42
CA VAL A 337 13.13 15.93 15.39
C VAL A 337 12.07 15.12 14.66
N LEU A 338 11.47 15.71 13.62
CA LEU A 338 10.42 15.04 12.82
C LEU A 338 10.97 13.80 12.08
N THR A 339 12.16 13.92 11.48
CA THR A 339 12.84 12.81 10.80
C THR A 339 13.05 11.63 11.75
N SER A 340 13.52 11.90 12.96
CA SER A 340 13.74 10.86 13.97
C SER A 340 12.41 10.22 14.42
N SER A 341 11.39 11.04 14.66
CA SER A 341 10.08 10.60 15.10
C SER A 341 9.38 9.73 14.02
N ALA A 342 9.45 10.16 12.76
CA ALA A 342 8.87 9.44 11.64
C ALA A 342 9.54 8.05 11.46
N ARG A 343 10.87 7.98 11.54
CA ARG A 343 11.62 6.71 11.48
C ARG A 343 11.25 5.77 12.61
N VAL A 344 11.18 6.25 13.83
CA VAL A 344 10.73 5.46 14.99
C VAL A 344 9.30 4.96 14.78
N PHE A 345 8.41 5.78 14.24
CA PHE A 345 7.06 5.34 13.90
C PHE A 345 7.06 4.20 12.88
N ALA A 346 7.88 4.32 11.83
CA ALA A 346 7.95 3.33 10.75
C ALA A 346 8.50 1.96 11.20
N THR A 347 9.33 1.90 12.27
CA THR A 347 9.87 0.61 12.76
C THR A 347 8.78 -0.38 13.14
N LYS A 348 7.62 0.10 13.60
CA LYS A 348 6.46 -0.72 13.95
C LYS A 348 5.88 -1.48 12.75
N PHE A 349 6.21 -1.03 11.55
CA PHE A 349 5.76 -1.60 10.27
C PHE A 349 6.90 -2.31 9.53
N ALA A 350 8.05 -2.55 10.17
CA ALA A 350 9.12 -3.30 9.51
C ALA A 350 8.66 -4.73 9.14
N TRP A 351 9.10 -5.24 7.98
CA TRP A 351 8.74 -6.60 7.55
C TRP A 351 9.04 -7.69 8.60
N PRO A 352 10.13 -7.64 9.38
CA PRO A 352 10.34 -8.58 10.48
C PRO A 352 9.22 -8.57 11.53
N GLU A 353 8.71 -7.39 11.91
CA GLU A 353 7.58 -7.27 12.84
C GLU A 353 6.29 -7.85 12.25
N PHE A 354 6.03 -7.55 10.97
CA PHE A 354 4.94 -8.18 10.23
C PHE A 354 5.02 -9.70 10.29
N ALA A 355 6.20 -10.28 10.03
CA ALA A 355 6.42 -11.72 10.04
C ALA A 355 6.18 -12.33 11.42
N VAL A 356 6.62 -11.68 12.52
CA VAL A 356 6.37 -12.13 13.90
C VAL A 356 4.86 -12.17 14.19
N HIS A 357 4.14 -11.11 13.90
CA HIS A 357 2.69 -11.04 14.11
C HIS A 357 1.94 -12.09 13.27
N LEU A 358 2.32 -12.27 12.01
CA LEU A 358 1.75 -13.28 11.13
C LEU A 358 1.94 -14.70 11.69
N ARG A 359 3.17 -15.05 12.07
CA ARG A 359 3.48 -16.38 12.64
C ARG A 359 2.69 -16.67 13.91
N ASN A 360 2.62 -15.69 14.81
CA ASN A 360 1.83 -15.84 16.05
C ASN A 360 0.36 -16.09 15.72
N THR A 361 -0.23 -15.29 14.82
CA THR A 361 -1.62 -15.50 14.37
C THR A 361 -1.83 -16.89 13.76
N CYS A 362 -0.90 -17.35 12.91
CA CYS A 362 -0.99 -18.70 12.31
C CYS A 362 -0.90 -19.82 13.36
N ARG A 363 -0.02 -19.67 14.36
CA ARG A 363 0.09 -20.64 15.48
C ARG A 363 -1.20 -20.70 16.29
N ASP A 364 -1.74 -19.56 16.70
CA ASP A 364 -2.97 -19.49 17.50
C ASP A 364 -4.15 -20.20 16.80
N ILE A 365 -4.30 -19.96 15.49
CA ILE A 365 -5.38 -20.56 14.70
C ILE A 365 -5.19 -22.08 14.56
N THR A 366 -3.97 -22.56 14.45
CA THR A 366 -3.68 -24.00 14.27
C THR A 366 -3.67 -24.78 15.57
N ILE A 367 -3.31 -24.16 16.72
CA ILE A 367 -3.29 -24.80 18.04
C ILE A 367 -4.70 -24.89 18.64
N ALA A 368 -5.60 -23.95 18.34
CA ALA A 368 -6.99 -23.94 18.84
C ALA A 368 -7.80 -25.22 18.51
N THR A 369 -7.19 -26.21 17.85
CA THR A 369 -7.76 -27.54 17.57
C THR A 369 -7.26 -28.65 18.51
N GLY A 370 -6.40 -28.34 19.47
CA GLY A 370 -5.76 -29.33 20.36
C GLY A 370 -6.47 -29.60 21.69
N THR A 371 -7.71 -29.18 21.86
CA THR A 371 -8.53 -29.60 22.99
C THR A 371 -9.59 -30.61 22.52
N PRO A 372 -9.64 -31.79 23.11
CA PRO A 372 -10.48 -32.91 22.67
C PRO A 372 -11.96 -32.64 22.75
#